data_7b31330b6a07c7ca94a276dc334a82a2
#
_entry.id   7b31330b6a07c7ca94a276dc334a82a2
#
_cell.length_a   1.000
_cell.length_b   1.000
_cell.length_c   1.000
_cell.angle_alpha   90.00
_cell.angle_beta   90.00
_cell.angle_gamma   90.00
#
_symmetry.space_group_name_H-M   'P 1'
#
loop_
_entity.id
_entity.type
_entity.pdbx_description
1 polymer ?
#
loop_
_entity_poly.entity_id
_entity_poly.type
_entity_poly.pdbx_seq_one_letter_code
_entity_poly.pdbx_strand_id
1 'polypeptide(L)'
;MLLQTLIAELEFGVRIISAMDDITFCRTANSSGSVGAQFRHNLDFAGALLKGIEEGRIDFNDRERDARVESDRQYAVGRFADVVRRLSELSPRIMAKSVLIRSEIDNDTWLPSSIAREVEFVHSHTVHHHALIGEKLAGFGVEACENFGVAPSTLEYGRRRPRRPSYLGRKLCHQN
;
A
#
# COMPACT_ATOMS: atom_id res chain seq x y z
N MET A 1 8.35 -13.38 -7.93
CA MET A 1 9.02 -12.62 -6.86
C MET A 1 8.42 -11.22 -6.69
N LEU A 2 8.56 -10.25 -7.64
CA LEU A 2 8.02 -8.87 -7.47
C LEU A 2 6.53 -8.82 -7.13
N LEU A 3 5.68 -9.52 -7.90
CA LEU A 3 4.24 -9.55 -7.65
C LEU A 3 3.89 -10.10 -6.27
N GLN A 4 4.56 -11.17 -5.83
CA GLN A 4 4.35 -11.73 -4.51
C GLN A 4 4.77 -10.78 -3.38
N THR A 5 5.78 -9.96 -3.62
CA THR A 5 6.21 -8.93 -2.66
C THR A 5 5.16 -7.82 -2.53
N LEU A 6 4.57 -7.36 -3.65
CA LEU A 6 3.45 -6.40 -3.62
C LEU A 6 2.24 -6.99 -2.89
N ILE A 7 1.85 -8.24 -3.21
CA ILE A 7 0.75 -8.95 -2.55
C ILE A 7 0.97 -9.00 -1.04
N ALA A 8 2.16 -9.44 -0.60
CA ALA A 8 2.50 -9.54 0.82
C ALA A 8 2.43 -8.18 1.54
N GLU A 9 2.82 -7.09 0.87
CA GLU A 9 2.75 -5.74 1.43
C GLU A 9 1.30 -5.25 1.56
N LEU A 10 0.44 -5.52 0.56
CA LEU A 10 -0.99 -5.22 0.65
C LEU A 10 -1.68 -6.04 1.76
N GLU A 11 -1.35 -7.33 1.88
CA GLU A 11 -1.83 -8.18 2.97
C GLU A 11 -1.34 -7.69 4.34
N PHE A 12 -0.13 -7.12 4.41
CA PHE A 12 0.34 -6.49 5.64
C PHE A 12 -0.56 -5.31 6.02
N GLY A 13 -0.94 -4.46 5.05
CA GLY A 13 -1.93 -3.41 5.25
C GLY A 13 -3.26 -3.95 5.78
N VAL A 14 -3.78 -5.04 5.19
CA VAL A 14 -5.02 -5.69 5.65
C VAL A 14 -4.94 -6.12 7.11
N ARG A 15 -3.81 -6.70 7.54
CA ARG A 15 -3.61 -7.09 8.94
C ARG A 15 -3.65 -5.89 9.88
N ILE A 16 -3.02 -4.77 9.48
CA ILE A 16 -3.05 -3.52 10.26
C ILE A 16 -4.47 -2.94 10.34
N ILE A 17 -5.21 -2.87 9.22
CA ILE A 17 -6.61 -2.42 9.21
C ILE A 17 -7.46 -3.29 10.14
N SER A 18 -7.30 -4.61 10.06
CA SER A 18 -8.10 -5.56 10.85
C SER A 18 -7.83 -5.47 12.36
N ALA A 19 -6.61 -5.10 12.74
CA ALA A 19 -6.17 -5.03 14.13
C ALA A 19 -6.55 -3.71 14.84
N MET A 20 -6.95 -2.66 14.09
CA MET A 20 -7.34 -1.38 14.70
C MET A 20 -8.87 -1.28 14.87
N ASP A 21 -9.31 -0.34 15.71
CA ASP A 21 -10.72 0.03 15.85
C ASP A 21 -11.15 1.07 14.81
N ASP A 22 -12.46 1.24 14.63
CA ASP A 22 -13.03 2.15 13.64
C ASP A 22 -12.71 3.62 13.96
N ILE A 23 -12.57 3.97 15.24
CA ILE A 23 -12.22 5.33 15.67
C ILE A 23 -10.81 5.67 15.21
N THR A 24 -9.85 4.78 15.44
CA THR A 24 -8.46 4.94 14.99
C THR A 24 -8.38 5.00 13.46
N PHE A 25 -9.12 4.14 12.76
CA PHE A 25 -9.15 4.11 11.30
C PHE A 25 -9.64 5.41 10.67
N CYS A 26 -10.75 5.97 11.20
CA CYS A 26 -11.36 7.21 10.70
C CYS A 26 -10.71 8.49 11.24
N ARG A 27 -9.84 8.36 12.27
CA ARG A 27 -9.24 9.53 12.93
C ARG A 27 -8.36 10.33 12.00
N THR A 28 -8.61 11.63 11.94
CA THR A 28 -7.78 12.58 11.21
C THR A 28 -6.76 13.24 12.14
N ALA A 29 -5.51 13.29 11.72
CA ALA A 29 -4.47 14.10 12.36
C ALA A 29 -4.11 15.24 11.41
N ASN A 30 -4.50 16.46 11.75
CA ASN A 30 -4.21 17.67 10.96
C ASN A 30 -4.80 17.60 9.52
N SER A 31 -4.19 18.35 8.57
CA SER A 31 -4.61 18.41 7.17
C SER A 31 -4.26 17.19 6.30
N SER A 32 -3.58 16.17 6.87
CA SER A 32 -3.03 15.05 6.09
C SER A 32 -3.99 13.85 5.93
N GLY A 33 -5.30 14.02 6.18
CA GLY A 33 -6.31 12.98 6.07
C GLY A 33 -6.27 11.92 7.18
N SER A 34 -7.22 11.00 7.18
CA SER A 34 -7.33 9.88 8.13
C SER A 34 -6.33 8.76 7.81
N VAL A 35 -6.24 7.77 8.71
CA VAL A 35 -5.56 6.49 8.44
C VAL A 35 -6.24 5.80 7.26
N GLY A 36 -7.58 5.75 7.25
CA GLY A 36 -8.38 5.21 6.15
C GLY A 36 -8.11 5.89 4.81
N ALA A 37 -7.91 7.22 4.79
CA ALA A 37 -7.57 7.96 3.58
C ALA A 37 -6.22 7.51 2.97
N GLN A 38 -5.23 7.19 3.81
CA GLN A 38 -3.96 6.65 3.34
C GLN A 38 -4.11 5.23 2.76
N PHE A 39 -4.91 4.38 3.41
CA PHE A 39 -5.21 3.06 2.88
C PHE A 39 -6.01 3.13 1.57
N ARG A 40 -7.03 4.02 1.47
CA ARG A 40 -7.72 4.23 0.21
C ARG A 40 -6.74 4.62 -0.91
N HIS A 41 -5.79 5.49 -0.61
CA HIS A 41 -4.81 5.92 -1.61
C HIS A 41 -3.94 4.75 -2.11
N ASN A 42 -3.48 3.85 -1.23
CA ASN A 42 -2.80 2.63 -1.64
C ASN A 42 -3.68 1.73 -2.52
N LEU A 43 -4.94 1.56 -2.14
CA LEU A 43 -5.90 0.76 -2.89
C LEU A 43 -6.15 1.35 -4.28
N ASP A 44 -6.25 2.67 -4.40
CA ASP A 44 -6.40 3.39 -5.67
C ASP A 44 -5.25 3.08 -6.64
N PHE A 45 -4.00 3.06 -6.17
CA PHE A 45 -2.84 2.75 -7.00
C PHE A 45 -2.82 1.28 -7.42
N ALA A 46 -3.11 0.37 -6.51
CA ALA A 46 -3.18 -1.06 -6.82
C ALA A 46 -4.33 -1.38 -7.79
N GLY A 47 -5.47 -0.70 -7.65
CA GLY A 47 -6.61 -0.81 -8.57
C GLY A 47 -6.29 -0.27 -9.97
N ALA A 48 -5.63 0.90 -10.06
CA ALA A 48 -5.19 1.48 -11.33
C ALA A 48 -4.16 0.58 -12.04
N LEU A 49 -3.25 -0.04 -11.29
CA LEU A 49 -2.31 -1.04 -11.83
C LEU A 49 -3.07 -2.22 -12.46
N LEU A 50 -4.02 -2.82 -11.73
CA LEU A 50 -4.82 -3.95 -12.23
C LEU A 50 -5.59 -3.60 -13.50
N LYS A 51 -6.32 -2.47 -13.48
CA LYS A 51 -7.06 -1.96 -14.65
C LYS A 51 -6.11 -1.79 -15.84
N GLY A 52 -4.98 -1.14 -15.62
CA GLY A 52 -4.02 -0.87 -16.68
C GLY A 52 -3.31 -2.12 -17.21
N ILE A 53 -3.12 -3.16 -16.41
CA ILE A 53 -2.62 -4.47 -16.87
C ILE A 53 -3.59 -5.10 -17.89
N GLU A 54 -4.89 -5.01 -17.64
CA GLU A 54 -5.93 -5.52 -18.54
C GLU A 54 -6.02 -4.70 -19.84
N GLU A 55 -5.88 -3.38 -19.75
CA GLU A 55 -5.99 -2.45 -20.87
C GLU A 55 -4.69 -2.28 -21.67
N GLY A 56 -3.55 -2.72 -21.17
CA GLY A 56 -2.22 -2.52 -21.78
C GLY A 56 -1.66 -1.10 -21.60
N ARG A 57 -2.30 -0.26 -20.80
CA ARG A 57 -1.87 1.09 -20.44
C ARG A 57 -2.34 1.45 -19.05
N ILE A 58 -1.49 2.06 -18.24
CA ILE A 58 -1.76 2.40 -16.85
C ILE A 58 -1.89 3.92 -16.71
N ASP A 59 -2.98 4.36 -16.09
CA ASP A 59 -3.21 5.76 -15.74
C ASP A 59 -3.40 5.89 -14.22
N PHE A 60 -2.35 6.29 -13.52
CA PHE A 60 -2.42 6.53 -12.07
C PHE A 60 -3.16 7.83 -11.71
N ASN A 61 -3.53 8.69 -12.69
CA ASN A 61 -4.35 9.87 -12.46
C ASN A 61 -5.85 9.52 -12.44
N ASP A 62 -6.27 8.47 -13.20
CA ASP A 62 -7.64 7.95 -13.27
C ASP A 62 -7.87 6.87 -12.22
N ARG A 63 -7.99 7.30 -10.95
CA ARG A 63 -8.24 6.42 -9.78
C ARG A 63 -9.69 6.51 -9.33
N GLU A 64 -10.20 5.43 -8.73
CA GLU A 64 -11.60 5.31 -8.31
C GLU A 64 -11.97 6.30 -7.20
N ARG A 65 -11.06 6.54 -6.24
CA ARG A 65 -11.25 7.45 -5.08
C ARG A 65 -12.53 7.15 -4.29
N ASP A 66 -12.82 5.86 -4.06
CA ASP A 66 -13.99 5.43 -3.31
C ASP A 66 -13.93 5.91 -1.84
N ALA A 67 -14.71 6.94 -1.53
CA ALA A 67 -14.74 7.56 -0.20
C ALA A 67 -15.21 6.59 0.91
N ARG A 68 -15.96 5.53 0.58
CA ARG A 68 -16.38 4.54 1.56
C ARG A 68 -15.19 3.77 2.14
N VAL A 69 -14.13 3.57 1.36
CA VAL A 69 -12.90 2.92 1.82
C VAL A 69 -12.24 3.71 2.97
N GLU A 70 -12.41 5.04 3.03
CA GLU A 70 -11.82 5.87 4.10
C GLU A 70 -12.58 5.80 5.42
N SER A 71 -13.87 5.49 5.38
CA SER A 71 -14.79 5.62 6.51
C SER A 71 -15.38 4.30 7.01
N ASP A 72 -15.30 3.25 6.20
CA ASP A 72 -15.80 1.91 6.52
C ASP A 72 -14.64 0.91 6.49
N ARG A 73 -14.09 0.64 7.66
CA ARG A 73 -12.93 -0.25 7.84
C ARG A 73 -13.15 -1.66 7.31
N GLN A 74 -14.35 -2.23 7.54
CA GLN A 74 -14.69 -3.57 7.06
C GLN A 74 -14.82 -3.61 5.54
N TYR A 75 -15.40 -2.57 4.97
CA TYR A 75 -15.45 -2.41 3.52
C TYR A 75 -14.05 -2.29 2.92
N ALA A 76 -13.17 -1.50 3.54
CA ALA A 76 -11.76 -1.39 3.12
C ALA A 76 -11.07 -2.76 3.09
N VAL A 77 -11.20 -3.57 4.15
CA VAL A 77 -10.66 -4.95 4.20
C VAL A 77 -11.16 -5.77 3.00
N GLY A 78 -12.46 -5.73 2.71
CA GLY A 78 -13.05 -6.46 1.58
C GLY A 78 -12.49 -6.02 0.22
N ARG A 79 -12.30 -4.70 0.02
CA ARG A 79 -11.73 -4.15 -1.22
C ARG A 79 -10.26 -4.53 -1.40
N PHE A 80 -9.47 -4.49 -0.33
CA PHE A 80 -8.08 -4.97 -0.37
C PHE A 80 -8.00 -6.46 -0.68
N ALA A 81 -8.85 -7.29 -0.05
CA ALA A 81 -8.90 -8.72 -0.31
C ALA A 81 -9.22 -9.03 -1.79
N ASP A 82 -10.14 -8.28 -2.42
CA ASP A 82 -10.43 -8.43 -3.85
C ASP A 82 -9.22 -8.08 -4.73
N VAL A 83 -8.53 -6.98 -4.45
CA VAL A 83 -7.32 -6.58 -5.19
C VAL A 83 -6.21 -7.63 -5.04
N VAL A 84 -5.97 -8.12 -3.82
CA VAL A 84 -4.98 -9.18 -3.53
C VAL A 84 -5.32 -10.45 -4.30
N ARG A 85 -6.58 -10.87 -4.28
CA ARG A 85 -7.05 -12.04 -5.04
C ARG A 85 -6.78 -11.87 -6.55
N ARG A 86 -7.18 -10.75 -7.15
CA ARG A 86 -6.97 -10.46 -8.58
C ARG A 86 -5.49 -10.42 -8.95
N LEU A 87 -4.64 -9.81 -8.13
CA LEU A 87 -3.18 -9.85 -8.33
C LEU A 87 -2.64 -11.28 -8.27
N SER A 88 -3.15 -12.12 -7.38
CA SER A 88 -2.71 -13.51 -7.22
C SER A 88 -3.09 -14.41 -8.41
N GLU A 89 -4.13 -14.05 -9.15
CA GLU A 89 -4.59 -14.75 -10.36
C GLU A 89 -3.74 -14.42 -11.60
N LEU A 90 -2.90 -13.37 -11.54
CA LEU A 90 -2.06 -12.97 -12.66
C LEU A 90 -0.94 -13.99 -12.91
N SER A 91 -0.77 -14.38 -14.18
CA SER A 91 0.38 -15.22 -14.56
C SER A 91 1.71 -14.48 -14.31
N PRO A 92 2.73 -15.13 -13.71
CA PRO A 92 4.04 -14.53 -13.55
C PRO A 92 4.68 -14.00 -14.85
N ARG A 93 4.27 -14.56 -16.00
CA ARG A 93 4.73 -14.13 -17.33
C ARG A 93 4.31 -12.71 -17.69
N ILE A 94 3.27 -12.17 -17.04
CA ILE A 94 2.80 -10.80 -17.28
C ILE A 94 3.89 -9.76 -16.96
N MET A 95 4.81 -10.06 -16.03
CA MET A 95 5.89 -9.16 -15.63
C MET A 95 6.80 -8.73 -16.79
N ALA A 96 6.96 -9.58 -17.81
CA ALA A 96 7.79 -9.29 -18.98
C ALA A 96 7.10 -8.41 -20.03
N LYS A 97 5.80 -8.13 -19.89
CA LYS A 97 5.06 -7.33 -20.88
C LYS A 97 5.39 -5.84 -20.74
N SER A 98 5.52 -5.19 -21.89
CA SER A 98 5.56 -3.72 -21.99
C SER A 98 4.16 -3.14 -21.75
N VAL A 99 4.12 -1.93 -21.21
CA VAL A 99 2.92 -1.16 -20.96
C VAL A 99 3.22 0.31 -21.18
N LEU A 100 2.21 1.12 -21.48
CA LEU A 100 2.32 2.57 -21.47
C LEU A 100 1.79 3.11 -20.13
N ILE A 101 2.48 4.10 -19.57
CA ILE A 101 1.99 4.83 -18.39
C ILE A 101 1.68 6.27 -18.77
N ARG A 102 0.60 6.80 -18.22
CA ARG A 102 0.28 8.22 -18.35
C ARG A 102 1.16 9.05 -17.43
N SER A 103 1.78 10.10 -17.97
CA SER A 103 2.58 11.01 -17.16
C SER A 103 1.70 11.77 -16.15
N GLU A 104 2.14 11.85 -14.90
CA GLU A 104 1.49 12.71 -13.88
C GLU A 104 1.85 14.19 -14.05
N ILE A 105 2.93 14.49 -14.79
CA ILE A 105 3.41 15.86 -15.03
C ILE A 105 2.79 16.45 -16.30
N ASP A 106 2.65 15.62 -17.33
CA ASP A 106 2.08 15.99 -18.63
C ASP A 106 1.00 14.98 -19.02
N ASN A 107 -0.25 15.32 -18.73
CA ASN A 107 -1.39 14.43 -18.89
C ASN A 107 -1.66 13.98 -20.32
N ASP A 108 -1.06 14.61 -21.33
CA ASP A 108 -1.21 14.24 -22.74
C ASP A 108 -0.12 13.23 -23.18
N THR A 109 0.91 13.04 -22.35
CA THR A 109 2.06 12.18 -22.68
C THR A 109 1.92 10.78 -22.06
N TRP A 110 2.16 9.77 -22.91
CA TRP A 110 2.29 8.37 -22.52
C TRP A 110 3.73 7.92 -22.66
N LEU A 111 4.27 7.34 -21.59
CA LEU A 111 5.67 6.90 -21.51
C LEU A 111 5.76 5.37 -21.58
N PRO A 112 6.75 4.80 -22.27
CA PRO A 112 6.98 3.37 -22.27
C PRO A 112 7.47 2.88 -20.91
N SER A 113 6.92 1.76 -20.45
CA SER A 113 7.31 1.07 -19.22
C SER A 113 7.15 -0.45 -19.37
N SER A 114 7.29 -1.17 -18.27
CA SER A 114 6.98 -2.59 -18.15
C SER A 114 6.12 -2.86 -16.92
N ILE A 115 5.32 -3.92 -16.97
CA ILE A 115 4.49 -4.29 -15.82
C ILE A 115 5.35 -4.57 -14.58
N ALA A 116 6.54 -5.17 -14.75
CA ALA A 116 7.46 -5.38 -13.63
C ALA A 116 7.86 -4.07 -12.93
N ARG A 117 8.19 -3.04 -13.71
CA ARG A 117 8.55 -1.71 -13.18
C ARG A 117 7.37 -1.07 -12.47
N GLU A 118 6.17 -1.18 -13.01
CA GLU A 118 4.98 -0.58 -12.39
C GLU A 118 4.53 -1.33 -11.13
N VAL A 119 4.68 -2.64 -11.07
CA VAL A 119 4.49 -3.42 -9.84
C VAL A 119 5.47 -2.98 -8.75
N GLU A 120 6.75 -2.74 -9.09
CA GLU A 120 7.74 -2.24 -8.15
C GLU A 120 7.43 -0.80 -7.70
N PHE A 121 6.96 0.04 -8.60
CA PHE A 121 6.50 1.39 -8.26
C PHE A 121 5.35 1.36 -7.25
N VAL A 122 4.29 0.58 -7.53
CA VAL A 122 3.14 0.46 -6.61
C VAL A 122 3.56 -0.14 -5.28
N HIS A 123 4.48 -1.12 -5.26
CA HIS A 123 5.04 -1.65 -4.02
C HIS A 123 5.76 -0.56 -3.21
N SER A 124 6.67 0.19 -3.83
CA SER A 124 7.42 1.25 -3.15
C SER A 124 6.50 2.36 -2.65
N HIS A 125 5.46 2.71 -3.43
CA HIS A 125 4.43 3.67 -3.07
C HIS A 125 3.60 3.17 -1.87
N THR A 126 3.22 1.88 -1.86
CA THR A 126 2.51 1.25 -0.74
C THR A 126 3.33 1.30 0.55
N VAL A 127 4.61 0.93 0.48
CA VAL A 127 5.54 1.02 1.63
C VAL A 127 5.65 2.45 2.16
N HIS A 128 5.74 3.44 1.26
CA HIS A 128 5.77 4.85 1.65
C HIS A 128 4.52 5.26 2.43
N HIS A 129 3.32 4.91 1.93
CA HIS A 129 2.08 5.21 2.63
C HIS A 129 1.90 4.39 3.92
N HIS A 130 2.41 3.17 4.00
CA HIS A 130 2.48 2.42 5.24
C HIS A 130 3.36 3.12 6.28
N ALA A 131 4.48 3.74 5.88
CA ALA A 131 5.29 4.55 6.79
C ALA A 131 4.51 5.77 7.31
N LEU A 132 3.78 6.49 6.44
CA LEU A 132 2.92 7.61 6.84
C LEU A 132 1.79 7.17 7.80
N ILE A 133 1.22 5.98 7.58
CA ILE A 133 0.25 5.38 8.50
C ILE A 133 0.89 5.08 9.85
N GLY A 134 2.09 4.50 9.86
CA GLY A 134 2.85 4.23 11.07
C GLY A 134 3.09 5.50 11.91
N GLU A 135 3.49 6.59 11.26
CA GLU A 135 3.67 7.91 11.90
C GLU A 135 2.35 8.45 12.49
N LYS A 136 1.22 8.33 11.76
CA LYS A 136 -0.09 8.74 12.26
C LYS A 136 -0.50 7.92 13.48
N LEU A 137 -0.35 6.60 13.42
CA LEU A 137 -0.67 5.68 14.53
C LEU A 137 0.17 6.02 15.77
N ALA A 138 1.48 6.25 15.60
CA ALA A 138 2.36 6.69 16.70
C ALA A 138 1.89 8.01 17.31
N GLY A 139 1.45 8.98 16.49
CA GLY A 139 0.85 10.23 16.94
C GLY A 139 -0.46 10.04 17.74
N PHE A 140 -1.15 8.90 17.56
CA PHE A 140 -2.34 8.53 18.32
C PHE A 140 -2.01 7.66 19.55
N GLY A 141 -0.73 7.39 19.83
CA GLY A 141 -0.30 6.49 20.90
C GLY A 141 -0.48 5.00 20.56
N VAL A 142 -0.61 4.67 19.28
CA VAL A 142 -0.77 3.30 18.77
C VAL A 142 0.51 2.90 18.03
N GLU A 143 1.15 1.81 18.43
CA GLU A 143 2.34 1.30 17.77
C GLU A 143 1.95 0.30 16.67
N ALA A 144 2.36 0.53 15.44
CA ALA A 144 2.20 -0.42 14.35
C ALA A 144 3.09 -1.66 14.56
N CYS A 145 2.83 -2.73 13.80
CA CYS A 145 3.66 -3.92 13.82
C CYS A 145 5.11 -3.61 13.42
N GLU A 146 6.03 -4.43 13.93
CA GLU A 146 7.43 -4.35 13.54
C GLU A 146 7.58 -4.43 12.00
N ASN A 147 8.42 -3.55 11.45
CA ASN A 147 8.72 -3.44 10.03
C ASN A 147 7.58 -2.90 9.13
N PHE A 148 6.44 -2.46 9.69
CA PHE A 148 5.39 -1.84 8.91
C PHE A 148 5.87 -0.50 8.31
N GLY A 149 5.77 -0.34 6.99
CA GLY A 149 6.23 0.84 6.27
C GLY A 149 7.74 0.98 6.17
N VAL A 150 8.51 -0.10 6.40
CA VAL A 150 9.97 -0.10 6.28
C VAL A 150 10.39 -0.70 4.95
N ALA A 151 11.10 0.07 4.14
CA ALA A 151 11.56 -0.38 2.82
C ALA A 151 12.47 -1.62 2.92
N PRO A 152 12.39 -2.57 1.96
CA PRO A 152 13.21 -3.78 1.97
C PRO A 152 14.72 -3.51 2.08
N SER A 153 15.21 -2.46 1.42
CA SER A 153 16.62 -2.03 1.49
C SER A 153 17.02 -1.56 2.90
N THR A 154 16.09 -0.91 3.62
CA THR A 154 16.30 -0.47 5.00
C THR A 154 16.33 -1.66 5.95
N LEU A 155 15.45 -2.65 5.75
CA LEU A 155 15.46 -3.89 6.51
C LEU A 155 16.78 -4.66 6.31
N GLU A 156 17.25 -4.76 5.09
CA GLU A 156 18.53 -5.41 4.78
C GLU A 156 19.71 -4.67 5.44
N TYR A 157 19.73 -3.34 5.39
CA TYR A 157 20.72 -2.54 6.07
C TYR A 157 20.68 -2.72 7.60
N GLY A 158 19.47 -2.78 8.19
CA GLY A 158 19.26 -2.98 9.62
C GLY A 158 19.74 -4.34 10.12
N ARG A 159 19.63 -5.41 9.30
CA ARG A 159 20.16 -6.74 9.63
C ARG A 159 21.69 -6.76 9.80
N ARG A 160 22.37 -5.83 9.18
CA ARG A 160 23.85 -5.69 9.24
C ARG A 160 24.32 -4.85 10.43
N ARG A 161 23.42 -4.28 11.24
CA ARG A 161 23.75 -3.42 12.40
C ARG A 161 22.96 -3.85 13.65
N PRO A 162 23.52 -3.72 14.88
CA PRO A 162 22.80 -4.03 16.12
C PRO A 162 21.62 -3.06 16.35
N ARG A 163 20.46 -3.60 16.76
CA ARG A 163 19.21 -2.87 17.00
C ARG A 163 19.34 -1.83 18.14
N ARG A 164 18.75 -0.64 17.94
CA ARG A 164 18.44 0.30 19.03
C ARG A 164 17.13 -0.13 19.71
N PRO A 165 16.98 0.04 21.06
CA PRO A 165 15.75 -0.31 21.75
C PRO A 165 14.58 0.58 21.30
N SER A 166 13.37 -0.01 21.14
CA SER A 166 12.12 0.68 20.80
C SER A 166 11.43 1.23 22.04
N TYR A 167 10.74 2.37 21.88
CA TYR A 167 9.87 2.97 22.93
C TYR A 167 8.57 2.16 23.10
N LEU A 168 8.05 2.13 24.35
CA LEU A 168 6.84 1.40 24.74
C LEU A 168 5.56 2.12 24.29
N GLY A 169 4.85 1.54 23.30
CA GLY A 169 3.50 1.93 22.88
C GLY A 169 2.56 0.71 22.78
N ARG A 170 1.26 0.92 22.58
CA ARG A 170 0.28 -0.15 22.35
C ARG A 170 0.47 -0.75 20.96
N LYS A 171 0.89 -2.01 20.85
CA LYS A 171 1.11 -2.71 19.57
C LYS A 171 -0.21 -3.23 18.99
N LEU A 172 -0.42 -3.05 17.68
CA LEU A 172 -1.58 -3.58 16.95
C LEU A 172 -1.49 -5.08 16.65
N CYS A 173 -0.27 -5.64 16.60
CA CYS A 173 -0.08 -7.06 16.34
C CYS A 173 0.31 -7.81 17.61
N HIS A 174 -0.53 -8.79 18.01
CA HIS A 174 -0.08 -9.87 18.87
C HIS A 174 0.60 -10.92 17.99
N GLN A 175 1.79 -11.33 18.37
CA GLN A 175 2.45 -12.49 17.75
C GLN A 175 1.62 -13.74 18.09
N ASN A 176 1.07 -14.40 17.08
CA ASN A 176 0.71 -15.80 17.14
C ASN A 176 1.85 -16.63 16.55
#